data_2229b2629be25f6a4f2948bb71bbf9c0
#
_entry.id   2229b2629be25f6a4f2948bb71bbf9c0
#
_cell.length_a   1.000
_cell.length_b   1.000
_cell.length_c   1.000
_cell.angle_alpha   90.00
_cell.angle_beta   90.00
_cell.angle_gamma   90.00
#
_symmetry.space_group_name_H-M   'P 1'
#
loop_
_entity.id
_entity.type
_entity.pdbx_description
1 polymer ?
#
loop_
_entity_poly.entity_id
_entity_poly.type
_entity_poly.pdbx_seq_one_letter_code
_entity_poly.pdbx_strand_id
1 'polypeptide(L)'
;MKDKQNKNEWLKTLAFVVVITVAIRTFLFTPVSVDGASMEPTLHNREKIIVSKTINWIGEIHRGDIVIIKDSEEKVNYVKRVIGLPGETIEMENDHLRINGKEIDETYLTEAKKFTSQHGTKLTEDFGPIAIPDDHYFVMGDNRPNSMDSRGVAPFSLGFISEKQIIGKSKFVIFPLQNIRMTY
;
A
#
# COMPACT_ATOMS: atom_id res chain seq x y z
N MET A 1 26.78 -24.22 43.30
CA MET A 1 26.66 -22.75 43.03
C MET A 1 26.64 -22.35 41.56
N LYS A 2 27.10 -23.20 40.62
CA LYS A 2 27.08 -22.92 39.18
C LYS A 2 25.67 -22.89 38.53
N ASP A 3 24.71 -23.64 39.08
CA ASP A 3 23.34 -23.75 38.49
C ASP A 3 22.46 -22.52 38.66
N LYS A 4 22.65 -21.74 39.71
CA LYS A 4 21.83 -20.50 39.89
C LYS A 4 22.27 -19.37 38.97
N GLN A 5 23.56 -19.32 38.61
CA GLN A 5 24.11 -18.32 37.70
C GLN A 5 23.58 -18.54 36.27
N ASN A 6 23.48 -19.80 35.86
CA ASN A 6 22.99 -20.19 34.53
C ASN A 6 21.49 -19.89 34.32
N LYS A 7 20.66 -20.03 35.38
CA LYS A 7 19.23 -19.69 35.33
C LYS A 7 18.94 -18.19 35.13
N ASN A 8 19.79 -17.33 35.65
CA ASN A 8 19.61 -15.88 35.49
C ASN A 8 20.10 -15.37 34.13
N GLU A 9 21.06 -16.03 33.52
CA GLU A 9 21.61 -15.64 32.21
C GLU A 9 20.61 -15.94 31.08
N TRP A 10 20.01 -17.12 31.08
CA TRP A 10 18.99 -17.44 30.06
C TRP A 10 17.72 -16.58 30.20
N LEU A 11 17.33 -16.22 31.44
CA LEU A 11 16.21 -15.31 31.68
C LEU A 11 16.50 -13.90 31.14
N LYS A 12 17.72 -13.39 31.33
CA LYS A 12 18.15 -12.11 30.74
C LYS A 12 18.10 -12.16 29.21
N THR A 13 18.63 -13.25 28.62
CA THR A 13 18.60 -13.45 27.17
C THR A 13 17.17 -13.51 26.65
N LEU A 14 16.30 -14.27 27.33
CA LEU A 14 14.89 -14.33 26.96
C LEU A 14 14.20 -12.96 27.05
N ALA A 15 14.41 -12.23 28.16
CA ALA A 15 13.87 -10.89 28.32
C ALA A 15 14.36 -9.93 27.22
N PHE A 16 15.64 -9.99 26.89
CA PHE A 16 16.23 -9.19 25.81
C PHE A 16 15.61 -9.50 24.45
N VAL A 17 15.44 -10.79 24.11
CA VAL A 17 14.79 -11.22 22.86
C VAL A 17 13.35 -10.73 22.81
N VAL A 18 12.60 -10.85 23.90
CA VAL A 18 11.22 -10.36 23.97
C VAL A 18 11.16 -8.86 23.77
N VAL A 19 12.01 -8.09 24.46
CA VAL A 19 12.06 -6.62 24.30
C VAL A 19 12.39 -6.21 22.87
N ILE A 20 13.40 -6.84 22.25
CA ILE A 20 13.77 -6.57 20.85
C ILE A 20 12.61 -6.94 19.89
N THR A 21 11.99 -8.09 20.09
CA THR A 21 10.87 -8.54 19.26
C THR A 21 9.69 -7.55 19.34
N VAL A 22 9.36 -7.10 20.55
CA VAL A 22 8.33 -6.08 20.77
C VAL A 22 8.73 -4.76 20.10
N ALA A 23 9.97 -4.33 20.26
CA ALA A 23 10.47 -3.10 19.63
C ALA A 23 10.38 -3.17 18.10
N ILE A 24 10.86 -4.25 17.48
CA ILE A 24 10.78 -4.46 16.02
C ILE A 24 9.32 -4.41 15.56
N ARG A 25 8.43 -5.13 16.23
CA ARG A 25 7.01 -5.18 15.89
C ARG A 25 6.31 -3.84 16.03
N THR A 26 6.67 -3.09 17.06
CA THR A 26 6.02 -1.79 17.35
C THR A 26 6.51 -0.70 16.40
N PHE A 27 7.80 -0.66 16.13
CA PHE A 27 8.42 0.48 15.45
C PHE A 27 8.79 0.23 14.00
N LEU A 28 9.11 -1.00 13.61
CA LEU A 28 9.64 -1.27 12.27
C LEU A 28 8.65 -1.97 11.35
N PHE A 29 8.06 -3.07 11.79
CA PHE A 29 7.24 -3.92 10.93
C PHE A 29 5.97 -4.41 11.63
N THR A 30 4.86 -4.38 10.92
CA THR A 30 3.58 -4.90 11.43
C THR A 30 2.93 -5.80 10.38
N PRO A 31 2.52 -7.02 10.74
CA PRO A 31 1.68 -7.83 9.87
C PRO A 31 0.26 -7.25 9.83
N VAL A 32 -0.28 -7.11 8.62
CA VAL A 32 -1.64 -6.62 8.35
C VAL A 32 -2.35 -7.65 7.48
N SER A 33 -3.62 -7.92 7.76
CA SER A 33 -4.49 -8.70 6.88
C SER A 33 -5.08 -7.82 5.81
N VAL A 34 -5.09 -8.28 4.57
CA VAL A 34 -5.77 -7.62 3.46
C VAL A 34 -7.23 -8.05 3.48
N ASP A 35 -8.14 -7.10 3.63
CA ASP A 35 -9.57 -7.33 3.58
C ASP A 35 -10.15 -6.61 2.36
N GLY A 36 -10.82 -7.38 1.49
CA GLY A 36 -11.38 -6.88 0.24
C GLY A 36 -10.53 -7.19 -0.99
N ALA A 37 -11.06 -6.79 -2.15
CA ALA A 37 -10.51 -7.13 -3.47
C ALA A 37 -9.95 -5.91 -4.22
N SER A 38 -9.85 -4.75 -3.59
CA SER A 38 -9.50 -3.49 -4.28
C SER A 38 -8.06 -3.46 -4.84
N MET A 39 -7.19 -4.37 -4.39
CA MET A 39 -5.80 -4.48 -4.84
C MET A 39 -5.55 -5.72 -5.72
N GLU A 40 -6.59 -6.46 -6.10
CA GLU A 40 -6.44 -7.56 -7.06
C GLU A 40 -6.02 -7.05 -8.44
N PRO A 41 -5.17 -7.77 -9.15
CA PRO A 41 -4.61 -9.09 -8.83
C PRO A 41 -3.34 -9.05 -7.95
N THR A 42 -2.83 -7.87 -7.59
CA THR A 42 -1.56 -7.73 -6.86
C THR A 42 -1.63 -8.28 -5.44
N LEU A 43 -2.71 -7.98 -4.72
CA LEU A 43 -2.98 -8.51 -3.39
C LEU A 43 -4.38 -9.10 -3.35
N HIS A 44 -4.50 -10.28 -2.79
CA HIS A 44 -5.78 -10.98 -2.67
C HIS A 44 -6.37 -10.87 -1.26
N ASN A 45 -7.68 -11.01 -1.20
CA ASN A 45 -8.40 -11.05 0.07
C ASN A 45 -7.83 -12.12 1.02
N ARG A 46 -7.70 -11.81 2.30
CA ARG A 46 -7.13 -12.65 3.38
C ARG A 46 -5.62 -12.92 3.30
N GLU A 47 -4.91 -12.33 2.37
CA GLU A 47 -3.46 -12.35 2.42
C GLU A 47 -2.95 -11.55 3.63
N LYS A 48 -1.83 -11.99 4.21
CA LYS A 48 -1.13 -11.20 5.23
C LYS A 48 0.12 -10.59 4.64
N ILE A 49 0.25 -9.29 4.81
CA ILE A 49 1.37 -8.51 4.33
C ILE A 49 2.21 -7.99 5.49
N ILE A 50 3.49 -7.81 5.27
CA ILE A 50 4.38 -7.08 6.18
C ILE A 50 4.42 -5.62 5.74
N VAL A 51 4.04 -4.76 6.66
CA VAL A 51 4.05 -3.31 6.49
C VAL A 51 5.24 -2.73 7.22
N SER A 52 6.08 -1.99 6.49
CA SER A 52 7.18 -1.21 7.06
C SER A 52 6.67 0.16 7.50
N LYS A 53 6.92 0.50 8.76
CA LYS A 53 6.60 1.81 9.36
C LYS A 53 7.77 2.78 9.28
N THR A 54 8.92 2.37 8.79
CA THR A 54 10.14 3.21 8.74
C THR A 54 9.99 4.43 7.85
N ILE A 55 8.98 4.43 6.97
CA ILE A 55 8.69 5.55 6.09
C ILE A 55 8.44 6.85 6.87
N ASN A 56 7.84 6.74 8.06
CA ASN A 56 7.54 7.90 8.89
C ASN A 56 8.79 8.58 9.49
N TRP A 57 9.98 7.99 9.32
CA TRP A 57 11.19 8.47 9.96
C TRP A 57 12.35 8.71 8.98
N ILE A 58 12.51 7.89 7.97
CA ILE A 58 13.68 7.90 7.06
C ILE A 58 13.34 7.47 5.62
N GLY A 59 12.07 7.32 5.29
CA GLY A 59 11.67 6.82 3.98
C GLY A 59 10.91 7.86 3.17
N GLU A 60 11.07 7.82 1.86
CA GLU A 60 10.26 8.56 0.91
C GLU A 60 9.19 7.67 0.30
N ILE A 61 8.04 8.26 0.00
CA ILE A 61 6.97 7.61 -0.75
C ILE A 61 7.24 7.81 -2.23
N HIS A 62 7.32 6.70 -2.95
CA HIS A 62 7.55 6.71 -4.39
C HIS A 62 6.31 6.28 -5.14
N ARG A 63 6.20 6.69 -6.40
CA ARG A 63 5.19 6.18 -7.32
C ARG A 63 5.32 4.66 -7.43
N GLY A 64 4.18 3.96 -7.39
CA GLY A 64 4.12 2.50 -7.40
C GLY A 64 4.16 1.84 -6.02
N ASP A 65 4.52 2.56 -4.96
CA ASP A 65 4.47 2.01 -3.61
C ASP A 65 3.04 1.61 -3.22
N ILE A 66 2.89 0.45 -2.60
CA ILE A 66 1.62 0.05 -1.99
C ILE A 66 1.65 0.51 -0.53
N VAL A 67 0.74 1.41 -0.20
CA VAL A 67 0.67 2.07 1.11
C VAL A 67 -0.57 1.67 1.89
N ILE A 68 -0.44 1.73 3.21
CA ILE A 68 -1.55 1.56 4.14
C ILE A 68 -1.98 2.95 4.61
N ILE A 69 -3.23 3.27 4.38
CA ILE A 69 -3.84 4.58 4.64
C ILE A 69 -4.79 4.43 5.81
N LYS A 70 -4.62 5.25 6.83
CA LYS A 70 -5.52 5.32 7.97
C LYS A 70 -6.66 6.28 7.67
N ASP A 71 -7.88 5.76 7.68
CA ASP A 71 -9.06 6.60 7.74
C ASP A 71 -9.43 6.85 9.22
N SER A 72 -9.40 8.13 9.60
CA SER A 72 -9.67 8.52 10.99
C SER A 72 -11.16 8.55 11.29
N GLU A 73 -12.01 8.74 10.29
CA GLU A 73 -13.47 8.86 10.43
C GLU A 73 -14.10 7.48 10.51
N GLU A 74 -13.79 6.61 9.57
CA GLU A 74 -14.36 5.25 9.51
C GLU A 74 -13.64 4.24 10.41
N LYS A 75 -12.48 4.59 10.98
CA LYS A 75 -11.62 3.71 11.80
C LYS A 75 -11.18 2.44 11.07
N VAL A 76 -11.07 2.51 9.76
CA VAL A 76 -10.56 1.44 8.88
C VAL A 76 -9.23 1.85 8.25
N ASN A 77 -8.51 0.87 7.74
CA ASN A 77 -7.30 1.11 6.98
C ASN A 77 -7.51 0.64 5.55
N TYR A 78 -7.16 1.49 4.59
CA TYR A 78 -7.19 1.14 3.18
C TYR A 78 -5.79 0.76 2.71
N VAL A 79 -5.73 -0.17 1.76
CA VAL A 79 -4.50 -0.53 1.04
C VAL A 79 -4.66 -0.04 -0.39
N LYS A 80 -3.77 0.83 -0.85
CA LYS A 80 -3.79 1.42 -2.20
C LYS A 80 -2.39 1.58 -2.75
N ARG A 81 -2.29 1.77 -4.08
CA ARG A 81 -1.05 2.10 -4.75
C ARG A 81 -0.93 3.60 -4.96
N VAL A 82 0.25 4.16 -4.70
CA VAL A 82 0.57 5.55 -5.01
C VAL A 82 0.75 5.69 -6.52
N ILE A 83 -0.07 6.52 -7.13
CA ILE A 83 -0.04 6.78 -8.58
C ILE A 83 0.50 8.17 -8.88
N GLY A 84 0.10 9.19 -8.14
CA GLY A 84 0.57 10.55 -8.29
C GLY A 84 1.25 11.06 -7.04
N LEU A 85 2.29 11.86 -7.22
CA LEU A 85 3.09 12.47 -6.16
C LEU A 85 2.68 13.95 -5.96
N PRO A 86 3.05 14.57 -4.82
CA PRO A 86 2.77 15.98 -4.56
C PRO A 86 3.20 16.90 -5.70
N GLY A 87 2.35 17.87 -6.06
CA GLY A 87 2.61 18.87 -7.09
C GLY A 87 2.49 18.38 -8.54
N GLU A 88 2.18 17.11 -8.77
CA GLU A 88 2.01 16.57 -10.12
C GLU A 88 0.59 16.76 -10.65
N THR A 89 0.46 16.73 -11.97
CA THR A 89 -0.83 16.67 -12.66
C THR A 89 -1.03 15.28 -13.22
N ILE A 90 -2.16 14.64 -12.89
CA ILE A 90 -2.52 13.29 -13.29
C ILE A 90 -3.75 13.31 -14.21
N GLU A 91 -3.71 12.50 -15.25
CA GLU A 91 -4.84 12.24 -16.13
C GLU A 91 -4.84 10.79 -16.63
N MET A 92 -6.02 10.30 -16.95
CA MET A 92 -6.24 8.99 -17.56
C MET A 92 -7.10 9.17 -18.80
N GLU A 93 -6.59 8.72 -19.94
CA GLU A 93 -7.32 8.74 -21.19
C GLU A 93 -7.14 7.41 -21.92
N ASN A 94 -8.23 6.71 -22.20
CA ASN A 94 -8.24 5.42 -22.90
C ASN A 94 -7.26 4.37 -22.29
N ASP A 95 -7.29 4.21 -20.98
CA ASP A 95 -6.36 3.35 -20.19
C ASP A 95 -4.88 3.76 -20.25
N HIS A 96 -4.57 4.96 -20.75
CA HIS A 96 -3.23 5.54 -20.74
C HIS A 96 -3.11 6.55 -19.59
N LEU A 97 -2.33 6.19 -18.59
CA LEU A 97 -2.00 7.07 -17.46
C LEU A 97 -0.95 8.09 -17.90
N ARG A 98 -1.22 9.37 -17.69
CA ARG A 98 -0.24 10.44 -17.89
C ARG A 98 0.01 11.21 -16.60
N ILE A 99 1.27 11.50 -16.35
CA ILE A 99 1.73 12.35 -15.25
C ILE A 99 2.53 13.51 -15.84
N ASN A 100 2.11 14.73 -15.59
CA ASN A 100 2.69 15.95 -16.16
C ASN A 100 2.76 15.86 -17.70
N GLY A 101 1.74 15.29 -18.34
CA GLY A 101 1.65 15.06 -19.80
C GLY A 101 2.50 13.91 -20.33
N LYS A 102 3.30 13.23 -19.49
CA LYS A 102 4.12 12.08 -19.90
C LYS A 102 3.40 10.77 -19.57
N GLU A 103 3.33 9.87 -20.54
CA GLU A 103 2.75 8.55 -20.34
C GLU A 103 3.60 7.69 -19.40
N ILE A 104 2.91 7.02 -18.47
CA ILE A 104 3.49 6.13 -17.45
C ILE A 104 2.95 4.72 -17.66
N ASP A 105 3.87 3.78 -17.82
CA ASP A 105 3.51 2.37 -17.96
C ASP A 105 3.14 1.74 -16.64
N GLU A 106 1.97 1.09 -16.61
CA GLU A 106 1.43 0.38 -15.46
C GLU A 106 1.59 -1.14 -15.64
N THR A 107 2.84 -1.60 -15.62
CA THR A 107 3.21 -3.00 -15.88
C THR A 107 2.47 -4.01 -14.99
N TYR A 108 2.11 -3.63 -13.78
CA TYR A 108 1.33 -4.45 -12.84
C TYR A 108 -0.12 -4.67 -13.28
N LEU A 109 -0.61 -3.94 -14.29
CA LEU A 109 -1.96 -4.08 -14.85
C LEU A 109 -1.98 -4.68 -16.27
N THR A 110 -0.85 -5.12 -16.79
CA THR A 110 -0.73 -5.59 -18.17
C THR A 110 -1.79 -6.64 -18.54
N GLU A 111 -1.97 -7.66 -17.71
CA GLU A 111 -2.95 -8.72 -17.98
C GLU A 111 -4.40 -8.22 -17.87
N ALA A 112 -4.68 -7.33 -16.91
CA ALA A 112 -6.01 -6.75 -16.74
C ALA A 112 -6.38 -5.84 -17.92
N LYS A 113 -5.45 -4.98 -18.38
CA LYS A 113 -5.64 -4.13 -19.56
C LYS A 113 -5.84 -4.96 -20.83
N LYS A 114 -5.08 -6.03 -21.01
CA LYS A 114 -5.23 -6.95 -22.12
C LYS A 114 -6.61 -7.62 -22.11
N PHE A 115 -7.05 -8.09 -20.95
CA PHE A 115 -8.36 -8.72 -20.82
C PHE A 115 -9.48 -7.74 -21.19
N THR A 116 -9.51 -6.53 -20.65
CA THR A 116 -10.55 -5.53 -20.93
C THR A 116 -10.53 -5.08 -22.39
N SER A 117 -9.36 -4.87 -22.97
CA SER A 117 -9.19 -4.53 -24.38
C SER A 117 -9.74 -5.59 -25.33
N GLN A 118 -9.54 -6.88 -25.03
CA GLN A 118 -10.10 -7.98 -25.81
C GLN A 118 -11.64 -8.02 -25.77
N HIS A 119 -12.24 -7.47 -24.71
CA HIS A 119 -13.70 -7.39 -24.56
C HIS A 119 -14.28 -6.02 -24.97
N GLY A 120 -13.47 -5.15 -25.54
CA GLY A 120 -13.89 -3.83 -26.00
C GLY A 120 -14.30 -2.87 -24.85
N THR A 121 -13.74 -3.08 -23.65
CA THR A 121 -13.99 -2.25 -22.47
C THR A 121 -12.71 -1.62 -21.95
N LYS A 122 -12.82 -0.53 -21.18
CA LYS A 122 -11.70 0.08 -20.47
C LYS A 122 -11.56 -0.56 -19.09
N LEU A 123 -10.32 -0.67 -18.62
CA LEU A 123 -10.02 -1.07 -17.24
C LEU A 123 -10.23 0.11 -16.29
N THR A 124 -9.85 1.30 -16.73
CA THR A 124 -9.95 2.53 -15.94
C THR A 124 -10.73 3.56 -16.73
N GLU A 125 -11.72 4.18 -16.09
CA GLU A 125 -12.46 5.29 -16.69
C GLU A 125 -11.55 6.51 -16.87
N ASP A 126 -11.86 7.34 -17.87
CA ASP A 126 -11.15 8.58 -18.13
C ASP A 126 -11.36 9.58 -17.02
N PHE A 127 -10.32 10.27 -16.60
CA PHE A 127 -10.40 11.35 -15.61
C PHE A 127 -9.28 12.37 -15.80
N GLY A 128 -9.44 13.53 -15.22
CA GLY A 128 -8.43 14.58 -15.20
C GLY A 128 -8.54 15.56 -16.37
N PRO A 129 -7.54 16.44 -16.53
CA PRO A 129 -6.35 16.53 -15.65
C PRO A 129 -6.68 17.03 -14.23
N ILE A 130 -6.04 16.43 -13.23
CA ILE A 130 -6.21 16.74 -11.81
C ILE A 130 -4.85 17.15 -11.23
N ALA A 131 -4.72 18.36 -10.69
CA ALA A 131 -3.53 18.82 -9.99
C ALA A 131 -3.54 18.26 -8.56
N ILE A 132 -2.47 17.58 -8.17
CA ILE A 132 -2.29 17.02 -6.84
C ILE A 132 -1.70 18.11 -5.94
N PRO A 133 -2.34 18.43 -4.80
CA PRO A 133 -1.81 19.42 -3.87
C PRO A 133 -0.46 19.03 -3.30
N ASP A 134 0.32 20.02 -2.85
CA ASP A 134 1.54 19.78 -2.09
C ASP A 134 1.22 18.94 -0.83
N ASP A 135 2.17 18.11 -0.40
CA ASP A 135 2.04 17.19 0.75
C ASP A 135 0.92 16.14 0.62
N HIS A 136 0.34 15.95 -0.58
CA HIS A 136 -0.69 14.96 -0.83
C HIS A 136 -0.31 14.00 -1.95
N TYR A 137 -0.88 12.82 -1.89
CA TYR A 137 -0.71 11.74 -2.86
C TYR A 137 -2.04 11.38 -3.51
N PHE A 138 -1.97 10.99 -4.77
CA PHE A 138 -3.10 10.40 -5.49
C PHE A 138 -2.91 8.88 -5.51
N VAL A 139 -3.87 8.16 -4.99
CA VAL A 139 -3.79 6.71 -4.83
C VAL A 139 -4.90 6.01 -5.61
N MET A 140 -4.60 4.82 -6.12
CA MET A 140 -5.60 3.97 -6.79
C MET A 140 -5.47 2.52 -6.31
N GLY A 141 -6.59 1.78 -6.37
CA GLY A 141 -6.52 0.33 -6.27
C GLY A 141 -6.12 -0.30 -7.59
N ASP A 142 -5.49 -1.46 -7.55
CA ASP A 142 -5.12 -2.20 -8.75
C ASP A 142 -6.35 -2.82 -9.41
N ASN A 143 -7.37 -3.18 -8.63
CA ASN A 143 -8.70 -3.53 -9.13
C ASN A 143 -9.50 -2.27 -9.47
N ARG A 144 -9.17 -1.64 -10.58
CA ARG A 144 -9.69 -0.35 -11.02
C ARG A 144 -11.21 -0.23 -10.98
N PRO A 145 -11.98 -1.21 -11.46
CA PRO A 145 -13.45 -1.14 -11.43
C PRO A 145 -14.03 -1.31 -10.01
N ASN A 146 -13.27 -1.91 -9.08
CA ASN A 146 -13.75 -2.24 -7.74
C ASN A 146 -12.87 -1.64 -6.65
N SER A 147 -12.61 -0.34 -6.75
CA SER A 147 -11.80 0.38 -5.77
C SER A 147 -12.36 1.75 -5.46
N MET A 148 -12.67 1.99 -4.20
CA MET A 148 -12.84 3.33 -3.66
C MET A 148 -11.44 3.91 -3.41
N ASP A 149 -11.09 4.97 -4.14
CA ASP A 149 -9.76 5.58 -4.13
C ASP A 149 -9.82 7.07 -4.48
N SER A 150 -8.72 7.69 -4.92
CA SER A 150 -8.67 9.13 -5.15
C SER A 150 -9.44 9.62 -6.38
N ARG A 151 -9.90 8.74 -7.27
CA ARG A 151 -10.57 9.11 -8.53
C ARG A 151 -11.99 9.65 -8.36
N GLY A 152 -12.68 9.20 -7.36
CA GLY A 152 -14.09 9.51 -7.17
C GLY A 152 -14.33 10.89 -6.57
N VAL A 153 -15.61 11.18 -6.31
CA VAL A 153 -16.07 12.35 -5.58
C VAL A 153 -16.66 11.90 -4.24
N ALA A 154 -16.45 12.67 -3.18
CA ALA A 154 -17.02 12.38 -1.87
C ALA A 154 -18.54 12.15 -1.96
N PRO A 155 -19.13 11.21 -1.23
CA PRO A 155 -18.52 10.34 -0.21
C PRO A 155 -17.92 9.03 -0.75
N PHE A 156 -17.90 8.82 -2.06
CA PHE A 156 -17.42 7.58 -2.70
C PHE A 156 -15.95 7.64 -3.12
N SER A 157 -15.17 8.50 -2.48
CA SER A 157 -13.75 8.69 -2.78
C SER A 157 -12.97 8.90 -1.50
N LEU A 158 -11.71 8.44 -1.51
CA LEU A 158 -10.74 8.76 -0.46
C LEU A 158 -10.17 10.18 -0.63
N GLY A 159 -10.37 10.82 -1.79
CA GLY A 159 -9.75 12.08 -2.14
C GLY A 159 -8.22 11.99 -2.17
N PHE A 160 -7.57 13.14 -1.99
CA PHE A 160 -6.12 13.20 -1.85
C PHE A 160 -5.69 12.73 -0.46
N ILE A 161 -4.62 11.93 -0.41
CA ILE A 161 -4.11 11.33 0.83
C ILE A 161 -2.93 12.15 1.33
N SER A 162 -3.05 12.76 2.50
CA SER A 162 -1.92 13.43 3.13
C SER A 162 -0.88 12.43 3.62
N GLU A 163 0.38 12.84 3.66
CA GLU A 163 1.48 12.00 4.15
C GLU A 163 1.19 11.45 5.57
N LYS A 164 0.54 12.25 6.42
CA LYS A 164 0.18 11.88 7.81
C LYS A 164 -0.81 10.72 7.91
N GLN A 165 -1.61 10.48 6.87
CA GLN A 165 -2.55 9.38 6.82
C GLN A 165 -1.86 8.05 6.43
N ILE A 166 -0.65 8.11 5.86
CA ILE A 166 0.09 6.92 5.43
C ILE A 166 0.85 6.35 6.63
N ILE A 167 0.42 5.18 7.10
CA ILE A 167 1.00 4.52 8.27
C ILE A 167 2.14 3.55 7.93
N GLY A 168 2.35 3.25 6.67
CA GLY A 168 3.46 2.42 6.21
C GLY A 168 3.33 1.93 4.79
N LYS A 169 4.39 1.27 4.32
CA LYS A 169 4.49 0.65 2.98
C LYS A 169 4.43 -0.87 3.09
N SER A 170 3.64 -1.51 2.24
CA SER A 170 3.71 -2.96 2.06
C SER A 170 5.06 -3.38 1.47
N LYS A 171 5.63 -4.46 1.97
CA LYS A 171 6.92 -4.99 1.51
C LYS A 171 6.81 -6.42 0.99
N PHE A 172 6.08 -7.27 1.71
CA PHE A 172 5.99 -8.69 1.39
C PHE A 172 4.60 -9.23 1.73
N VAL A 173 4.11 -10.14 0.90
CA VAL A 173 3.06 -11.10 1.27
C VAL A 173 3.74 -12.26 2.00
N ILE A 174 3.24 -12.61 3.19
CA ILE A 174 3.81 -13.68 4.03
C ILE A 174 2.86 -14.85 4.27
N PHE A 175 1.59 -14.68 3.91
CA PHE A 175 0.58 -15.74 4.04
C PHE A 175 -0.48 -15.59 2.94
N PRO A 176 -0.96 -16.69 2.35
CA PRO A 176 -0.54 -18.08 2.59
C PRO A 176 0.90 -18.33 2.11
N LEU A 177 1.56 -19.36 2.69
CA LEU A 177 3.01 -19.60 2.45
C LEU A 177 3.36 -19.83 0.98
N GLN A 178 2.44 -20.40 0.20
CA GLN A 178 2.62 -20.60 -1.25
C GLN A 178 2.63 -19.29 -2.05
N ASN A 179 2.16 -18.21 -1.47
CA ASN A 179 2.05 -16.89 -2.13
C ASN A 179 3.10 -15.88 -1.65
N ILE A 180 4.14 -16.33 -0.95
CA ILE A 180 5.19 -15.42 -0.47
C ILE A 180 5.83 -14.72 -1.67
N ARG A 181 5.73 -13.38 -1.68
CA ARG A 181 6.28 -12.52 -2.73
C ARG A 181 6.49 -11.10 -2.21
N MET A 182 7.30 -10.34 -2.94
CA MET A 182 7.39 -8.89 -2.74
C MET A 182 6.14 -8.20 -3.31
N THR A 183 5.80 -7.04 -2.75
CA THR A 183 4.68 -6.20 -3.18
C THR A 183 5.23 -4.94 -3.86
N TYR A 184 5.48 -4.98 -5.16
CA TYR A 184 5.81 -3.79 -5.98
C TYR A 184 4.83 -3.60 -7.11
#